data_5a5672608bc9f87ce20e719a73af1ac3
#
_entry.id   5a5672608bc9f87ce20e719a73af1ac3
#
_cell.length_a   1.000
_cell.length_b   1.000
_cell.length_c   1.000
_cell.angle_alpha   90.00
_cell.angle_beta   90.00
_cell.angle_gamma   90.00
#
_symmetry.space_group_name_H-M   'P 1'
#
loop_
_entity.id
_entity.type
_entity.pdbx_description
1 polymer ?
#
loop_
_entity_poly.entity_id
_entity_poly.type
_entity_poly.pdbx_seq_one_letter_code
_entity_poly.pdbx_strand_id
1 'polypeptide(L)'
;MIARVVDEPLDLRFHVEHVSGPRAGAVATFVGLVRDHDPSVSGRVVGLDYSAHPDAASVLTGIAASFADDDDVLGLAVSHRIGHLAVGEAAIVAAVATSHRSEAFDVCRALVEKVKAELPVWKREVLDDGSHVWVGMT
;
A
#
# COMPACT_ATOMS: atom_id res chain seq x y z
N MET A 1 5.11 -8.47 -12.30
CA MET A 1 4.17 -7.91 -11.31
C MET A 1 4.61 -8.29 -9.91
N ILE A 2 4.59 -7.34 -8.98
CA ILE A 2 4.76 -7.60 -7.54
C ILE A 2 3.44 -7.32 -6.86
N ALA A 3 3.00 -8.26 -6.00
CA ALA A 3 1.83 -8.10 -5.14
C ALA A 3 2.09 -8.90 -3.86
N ARG A 4 2.51 -8.22 -2.77
CA ARG A 4 2.98 -8.88 -1.55
C ARG A 4 2.39 -8.27 -0.30
N VAL A 5 2.09 -9.15 0.66
CA VAL A 5 1.84 -8.77 2.05
C VAL A 5 3.02 -9.30 2.87
N VAL A 6 3.78 -8.41 3.48
CA VAL A 6 5.04 -8.74 4.14
C VAL A 6 5.13 -8.11 5.53
N ASP A 7 5.99 -8.64 6.38
CA ASP A 7 6.21 -8.15 7.74
C ASP A 7 7.54 -7.39 7.90
N GLU A 8 8.12 -6.97 6.80
CA GLU A 8 9.40 -6.26 6.75
C GLU A 8 9.25 -4.87 6.14
N PRO A 9 10.20 -3.94 6.35
CA PRO A 9 10.14 -2.60 5.76
C PRO A 9 9.98 -2.63 4.24
N LEU A 10 9.15 -1.72 3.72
CA LEU A 10 8.92 -1.59 2.29
C LEU A 10 9.93 -0.64 1.66
N ASP A 11 10.42 -0.98 0.48
CA ASP A 11 11.39 -0.20 -0.28
C ASP A 11 10.75 0.36 -1.55
N LEU A 12 10.52 1.66 -1.58
CA LEU A 12 9.95 2.35 -2.76
C LEU A 12 10.82 2.15 -3.99
N ARG A 13 12.13 2.28 -3.85
CA ARG A 13 13.08 2.17 -4.96
C ARG A 13 12.98 0.81 -5.66
N PHE A 14 12.90 -0.25 -4.88
CA PHE A 14 12.72 -1.60 -5.41
C PHE A 14 11.46 -1.71 -6.29
N HIS A 15 10.35 -1.11 -5.85
CA HIS A 15 9.10 -1.12 -6.61
C HIS A 15 9.22 -0.32 -7.91
N VAL A 16 9.83 0.86 -7.85
CA VAL A 16 10.04 1.71 -9.03
C VAL A 16 10.95 1.01 -10.04
N GLU A 17 12.06 0.45 -9.60
CA GLU A 17 12.99 -0.26 -10.48
C GLU A 17 12.33 -1.49 -11.14
N HIS A 18 11.49 -2.20 -10.39
CA HIS A 18 10.80 -3.38 -10.92
C HIS A 18 9.86 -3.04 -12.07
N VAL A 19 9.13 -1.92 -12.01
CA VAL A 19 8.14 -1.55 -13.03
C VAL A 19 8.75 -0.77 -14.18
N SER A 20 9.94 -0.19 -13.99
CA SER A 20 10.61 0.62 -15.00
C SER A 20 11.11 -0.22 -16.16
N GLY A 21 11.16 0.39 -17.35
CA GLY A 21 11.64 -0.28 -18.55
C GLY A 21 11.72 0.70 -19.71
N PRO A 22 12.29 0.28 -20.84
CA PRO A 22 12.56 1.19 -21.97
C PRO A 22 11.32 1.73 -22.66
N ARG A 23 10.17 1.09 -22.45
CA ARG A 23 8.89 1.52 -23.05
C ARG A 23 8.07 2.40 -22.11
N ALA A 24 8.46 2.47 -20.84
CA ALA A 24 7.75 3.27 -19.83
C ALA A 24 8.15 4.74 -19.95
N GLY A 25 7.17 5.59 -20.21
CA GLY A 25 7.36 7.04 -20.22
C GLY A 25 6.99 7.69 -18.89
N ALA A 26 6.28 6.98 -18.03
CA ALA A 26 5.83 7.48 -16.73
C ALA A 26 5.75 6.36 -15.69
N VAL A 27 6.13 6.70 -14.46
CA VAL A 27 5.92 5.85 -13.30
C VAL A 27 5.22 6.70 -12.24
N ALA A 28 4.01 6.30 -11.85
CA ALA A 28 3.30 6.90 -10.72
C ALA A 28 3.50 6.03 -9.49
N THR A 29 3.70 6.65 -8.35
CA THR A 29 3.90 5.95 -7.07
C THR A 29 2.96 6.48 -6.01
N PHE A 30 2.64 5.61 -5.07
CA PHE A 30 1.97 5.98 -3.83
C PHE A 30 2.70 5.35 -2.66
N VAL A 31 2.93 6.14 -1.62
CA VAL A 31 3.48 5.66 -0.36
C VAL A 31 2.53 6.10 0.75
N GLY A 32 1.90 5.14 1.43
CA GLY A 32 1.07 5.41 2.59
C GLY A 32 1.90 5.30 3.86
N LEU A 33 1.97 6.38 4.62
CA LEU A 33 2.79 6.48 5.83
C LEU A 33 1.93 6.40 7.08
N VAL A 34 2.51 5.89 8.15
CA VAL A 34 1.91 5.96 9.49
C VAL A 34 2.08 7.38 10.02
N ARG A 35 0.97 8.03 10.37
CA ARG A 35 0.97 9.38 10.92
C ARG A 35 0.71 9.37 12.42
N ASP A 36 1.06 10.43 13.12
CA ASP A 36 0.94 10.56 14.58
C ASP A 36 -0.44 11.09 15.04
N HIS A 37 -1.37 11.24 14.13
CA HIS A 37 -2.68 11.84 14.40
C HIS A 37 -3.81 11.07 13.72
N ASP A 38 -4.86 10.83 14.49
CA ASP A 38 -6.14 10.32 13.98
C ASP A 38 -7.27 11.15 14.62
N PRO A 39 -8.07 11.88 13.84
CA PRO A 39 -9.15 12.70 14.38
C PRO A 39 -10.25 11.91 15.09
N SER A 40 -10.33 10.58 14.88
CA SER A 40 -11.33 9.73 15.53
C SER A 40 -10.94 9.27 16.93
N VAL A 41 -9.70 9.55 17.38
CA VAL A 41 -9.21 9.16 18.70
C VAL A 41 -8.65 10.36 19.46
N SER A 42 -8.64 10.29 20.78
CA SER A 42 -7.94 11.26 21.63
C SER A 42 -6.55 10.73 21.96
N GLY A 43 -5.55 11.61 21.95
CA GLY A 43 -4.18 11.29 22.18
C GLY A 43 -3.37 11.19 20.89
N ARG A 44 -2.07 11.04 21.06
CA ARG A 44 -1.12 10.96 19.97
C ARG A 44 -0.89 9.50 19.59
N VAL A 45 -0.96 9.19 18.29
CA VAL A 45 -0.60 7.88 17.77
C VAL A 45 0.93 7.77 17.72
N VAL A 46 1.49 6.72 18.30
CA VAL A 46 2.93 6.45 18.28
C VAL A 46 3.29 5.26 17.41
N GLY A 47 2.30 4.49 16.94
CA GLY A 47 2.51 3.37 16.04
C GLY A 47 1.21 2.71 15.66
N LEU A 48 1.30 1.79 14.71
CA LEU A 48 0.19 0.94 14.28
C LEU A 48 0.62 -0.52 14.32
N ASP A 49 -0.30 -1.39 14.74
CA ASP A 49 -0.14 -2.82 14.59
C ASP A 49 -1.11 -3.29 13.51
N TYR A 50 -0.58 -3.78 12.40
CA TYR A 50 -1.39 -4.34 11.32
C TYR A 50 -1.48 -5.86 11.44
N SER A 51 -2.69 -6.38 11.27
CA SER A 51 -2.97 -7.81 11.16
C SER A 51 -3.64 -8.10 9.83
N ALA A 52 -3.39 -9.26 9.26
CA ALA A 52 -3.94 -9.64 7.97
C ALA A 52 -4.67 -10.97 8.06
N HIS A 53 -5.79 -11.07 7.33
CA HIS A 53 -6.45 -12.35 7.10
C HIS A 53 -5.51 -13.28 6.33
N PRO A 54 -5.55 -14.62 6.55
CA PRO A 54 -4.72 -15.56 5.78
C PRO A 54 -4.84 -15.44 4.26
N ASP A 55 -5.99 -14.96 3.75
CA ASP A 55 -6.23 -14.78 2.33
C ASP A 55 -5.75 -13.42 1.78
N ALA A 56 -5.20 -12.55 2.62
CA ALA A 56 -4.83 -11.19 2.19
C ALA A 56 -3.85 -11.19 1.01
N ALA A 57 -2.85 -12.07 1.02
CA ALA A 57 -1.88 -12.14 -0.07
C ALA A 57 -2.55 -12.52 -1.40
N SER A 58 -3.46 -13.50 -1.40
CA SER A 58 -4.16 -13.90 -2.62
C SER A 58 -5.15 -12.83 -3.08
N VAL A 59 -5.80 -12.13 -2.16
CA VAL A 59 -6.67 -10.99 -2.50
C VAL A 59 -5.87 -9.89 -3.17
N LEU A 60 -4.71 -9.53 -2.61
CA LEU A 60 -3.85 -8.51 -3.20
C LEU A 60 -3.35 -8.90 -4.59
N THR A 61 -2.95 -10.16 -4.77
CA THR A 61 -2.56 -10.69 -6.08
C THR A 61 -3.69 -10.55 -7.10
N GLY A 62 -4.92 -10.89 -6.72
CA GLY A 62 -6.09 -10.75 -7.59
C GLY A 62 -6.39 -9.32 -7.98
N ILE A 63 -6.30 -8.39 -7.03
CA ILE A 63 -6.47 -6.96 -7.29
C ILE A 63 -5.41 -6.48 -8.28
N ALA A 64 -4.14 -6.76 -7.99
CA ALA A 64 -3.01 -6.34 -8.84
C ALA A 64 -3.15 -6.91 -10.26
N ALA A 65 -3.50 -8.18 -10.39
CA ALA A 65 -3.66 -8.82 -11.69
C ALA A 65 -4.77 -8.15 -12.53
N SER A 66 -5.87 -7.73 -11.89
CA SER A 66 -6.96 -7.06 -12.60
C SER A 66 -6.52 -5.74 -13.24
N PHE A 67 -5.56 -5.03 -12.63
CA PHE A 67 -4.99 -3.80 -13.21
C PHE A 67 -3.85 -4.11 -14.19
N ALA A 68 -3.03 -5.12 -13.91
CA ALA A 68 -1.91 -5.48 -14.76
C ALA A 68 -2.33 -6.03 -16.13
N ASP A 69 -3.56 -6.53 -16.24
CA ASP A 69 -4.13 -6.99 -17.51
C ASP A 69 -4.53 -5.86 -18.46
N ASP A 70 -4.58 -4.61 -17.99
CA ASP A 70 -4.83 -3.45 -18.82
C ASP A 70 -3.65 -3.23 -19.78
N ASP A 71 -3.94 -3.06 -21.08
CA ASP A 71 -2.93 -2.87 -22.13
C ASP A 71 -2.06 -1.63 -21.89
N ASP A 72 -2.57 -0.62 -21.20
CA ASP A 72 -1.82 0.59 -20.89
C ASP A 72 -0.78 0.37 -19.79
N VAL A 73 -0.90 -0.69 -19.00
CA VAL A 73 0.00 -0.98 -17.87
C VAL A 73 1.20 -1.79 -18.34
N LEU A 74 2.38 -1.20 -18.26
CA LEU A 74 3.65 -1.83 -18.62
C LEU A 74 4.32 -2.52 -17.44
N GLY A 75 4.04 -2.08 -16.23
CA GLY A 75 4.54 -2.68 -14.99
C GLY A 75 3.71 -2.25 -13.81
N LEU A 76 3.59 -3.14 -12.82
CA LEU A 76 2.83 -2.88 -11.62
C LEU A 76 3.47 -3.59 -10.43
N ALA A 77 3.59 -2.86 -9.33
CA ALA A 77 4.09 -3.40 -8.08
C ALA A 77 3.32 -2.78 -6.91
N VAL A 78 2.83 -3.61 -6.01
CA VAL A 78 2.16 -3.16 -4.79
C VAL A 78 2.51 -4.08 -3.64
N SER A 79 2.85 -3.50 -2.50
CA SER A 79 3.14 -4.24 -1.27
C SER A 79 2.45 -3.58 -0.09
N HIS A 80 1.92 -4.39 0.81
CA HIS A 80 1.39 -3.94 2.09
C HIS A 80 2.20 -4.57 3.22
N ARG A 81 2.59 -3.75 4.20
CA ARG A 81 3.31 -4.21 5.38
C ARG A 81 2.33 -4.54 6.50
N ILE A 82 2.61 -5.60 7.24
CA ILE A 82 1.90 -5.99 8.45
C ILE A 82 2.88 -6.04 9.62
N GLY A 83 2.36 -6.22 10.83
CA GLY A 83 3.14 -6.16 12.06
C GLY A 83 3.17 -4.76 12.63
N HIS A 84 4.15 -4.47 13.47
CA HIS A 84 4.26 -3.18 14.12
C HIS A 84 5.00 -2.17 13.25
N LEU A 85 4.38 -1.00 13.03
CA LEU A 85 4.97 0.12 12.30
C LEU A 85 5.04 1.35 13.21
N ALA A 86 6.19 2.00 13.20
CA ALA A 86 6.35 3.29 13.85
C ALA A 86 5.83 4.42 12.96
N VAL A 87 5.55 5.57 13.58
CA VAL A 87 5.20 6.80 12.84
C VAL A 87 6.29 7.11 11.81
N GLY A 88 5.87 7.44 10.59
CA GLY A 88 6.76 7.74 9.48
C GLY A 88 7.14 6.55 8.62
N GLU A 89 6.85 5.32 9.05
CA GLU A 89 7.13 4.14 8.25
C GLU A 89 6.02 3.88 7.22
N ALA A 90 6.40 3.28 6.10
CA ALA A 90 5.48 2.99 5.01
C ALA A 90 4.66 1.73 5.28
N ALA A 91 3.33 1.84 5.23
CA ALA A 91 2.42 0.72 5.34
C ALA A 91 2.06 0.12 3.98
N ILE A 92 2.03 0.95 2.95
CA ILE A 92 1.74 0.52 1.58
C ILE A 92 2.66 1.27 0.61
N VAL A 93 3.16 0.56 -0.40
CA VAL A 93 3.90 1.13 -1.52
C VAL A 93 3.32 0.57 -2.81
N ALA A 94 3.00 1.45 -3.74
CA ALA A 94 2.53 1.07 -5.07
C ALA A 94 3.30 1.83 -6.14
N ALA A 95 3.59 1.17 -7.25
CA ALA A 95 4.21 1.77 -8.42
C ALA A 95 3.55 1.21 -9.70
N VAL A 96 3.21 2.10 -10.62
CA VAL A 96 2.60 1.73 -11.90
C VAL A 96 3.33 2.45 -13.02
N ALA A 97 3.79 1.68 -14.00
CA ALA A 97 4.46 2.20 -15.20
C ALA A 97 3.54 2.12 -16.41
N THR A 98 3.47 3.21 -17.15
CA THR A 98 2.70 3.32 -18.41
C THR A 98 3.49 4.13 -19.43
N SER A 99 3.01 4.19 -20.67
CA SER A 99 3.64 5.01 -21.71
C SER A 99 3.54 6.50 -21.42
N HIS A 100 2.39 6.95 -20.89
CA HIS A 100 2.09 8.35 -20.61
C HIS A 100 1.56 8.55 -19.18
N ARG A 101 1.78 9.76 -18.63
CA ARG A 101 1.47 10.08 -17.24
C ARG A 101 -0.02 9.96 -16.85
N SER A 102 -0.93 10.25 -17.77
CA SER A 102 -2.36 10.21 -17.47
C SER A 102 -2.80 8.83 -16.98
N GLU A 103 -2.43 7.79 -17.72
CA GLU A 103 -2.75 6.41 -17.36
C GLU A 103 -2.03 5.99 -16.08
N ALA A 104 -0.77 6.44 -15.90
CA ALA A 104 -0.02 6.12 -14.69
C ALA A 104 -0.72 6.64 -13.43
N PHE A 105 -1.15 7.89 -13.44
CA PHE A 105 -1.89 8.48 -12.32
C PHE A 105 -3.24 7.78 -12.10
N ASP A 106 -4.00 7.55 -13.17
CA ASP A 106 -5.33 6.95 -13.07
C ASP A 106 -5.26 5.53 -12.51
N VAL A 107 -4.37 4.71 -13.05
CA VAL A 107 -4.23 3.31 -12.62
C VAL A 107 -3.67 3.23 -11.20
N CYS A 108 -2.66 4.02 -10.88
CA CYS A 108 -2.09 4.01 -9.53
C CYS A 108 -3.13 4.39 -8.48
N ARG A 109 -3.91 5.44 -8.75
CA ARG A 109 -5.00 5.86 -7.86
C ARG A 109 -6.04 4.75 -7.69
N ALA A 110 -6.53 4.19 -8.79
CA ALA A 110 -7.55 3.15 -8.75
C ALA A 110 -7.06 1.90 -8.02
N LEU A 111 -5.81 1.52 -8.23
CA LEU A 111 -5.17 0.40 -7.53
C LEU A 111 -5.15 0.63 -6.02
N VAL A 112 -4.66 1.79 -5.57
CA VAL A 112 -4.57 2.11 -4.14
C VAL A 112 -5.96 2.16 -3.50
N GLU A 113 -6.92 2.80 -4.15
CA GLU A 113 -8.30 2.88 -3.65
C GLU A 113 -8.92 1.48 -3.50
N LYS A 114 -8.71 0.60 -4.47
CA LYS A 114 -9.24 -0.76 -4.41
C LYS A 114 -8.56 -1.59 -3.32
N VAL A 115 -7.26 -1.47 -3.15
CA VAL A 115 -6.53 -2.13 -2.07
C VAL A 115 -7.07 -1.69 -0.72
N LYS A 116 -7.25 -0.39 -0.52
CA LYS A 116 -7.78 0.14 0.74
C LYS A 116 -9.21 -0.28 1.02
N ALA A 117 -10.02 -0.48 -0.03
CA ALA A 117 -11.41 -0.90 0.12
C ALA A 117 -11.56 -2.41 0.37
N GLU A 118 -10.69 -3.24 -0.18
CA GLU A 118 -10.92 -4.69 -0.27
C GLU A 118 -9.88 -5.56 0.42
N LEU A 119 -8.66 -5.06 0.67
CA LEU A 119 -7.63 -5.88 1.30
C LEU A 119 -8.02 -6.16 2.76
N PRO A 120 -8.13 -7.44 3.16
CA PRO A 120 -8.58 -7.79 4.51
C PRO A 120 -7.43 -7.67 5.52
N VAL A 121 -7.13 -6.43 5.89
CA VAL A 121 -6.17 -6.08 6.94
C VAL A 121 -6.85 -5.21 7.98
N TRP A 122 -6.42 -5.33 9.23
CA TRP A 122 -6.92 -4.54 10.36
C TRP A 122 -5.78 -3.81 10.99
N LYS A 123 -6.05 -2.59 11.48
CA LYS A 123 -5.05 -1.82 12.20
C LYS A 123 -5.51 -1.50 13.62
N ARG A 124 -4.57 -1.60 14.54
CA ARG A 124 -4.71 -1.20 15.92
C ARG A 124 -3.75 -0.05 16.17
N GLU A 125 -4.29 1.11 16.56
CA GLU A 125 -3.47 2.27 16.89
C GLU A 125 -2.91 2.12 18.30
N VAL A 126 -1.63 2.40 18.46
CA VAL A 126 -0.95 2.48 19.74
C VAL A 126 -0.81 3.96 20.10
N LEU A 127 -1.37 4.36 21.24
CA LEU A 127 -1.36 5.75 21.70
C LEU A 127 -0.20 6.01 22.66
N ASP A 128 0.13 7.27 22.87
CA ASP A 128 1.24 7.72 23.70
C ASP A 128 1.10 7.36 25.19
N ASP A 129 -0.11 7.08 25.66
CA ASP A 129 -0.36 6.59 27.04
C ASP A 129 -0.27 5.05 27.15
N GLY A 130 0.10 4.36 26.06
CA GLY A 130 0.18 2.91 26.01
C GLY A 130 -1.13 2.20 25.72
N SER A 131 -2.24 2.92 25.58
CA SER A 131 -3.52 2.34 25.21
C SER A 131 -3.58 2.00 23.73
N HIS A 132 -4.52 1.14 23.34
CA HIS A 132 -4.69 0.67 21.97
C HIS A 132 -6.13 0.92 21.52
N VAL A 133 -6.30 1.27 20.23
CA VAL A 133 -7.62 1.47 19.63
C VAL A 133 -7.68 0.76 18.29
N TRP A 134 -8.65 -0.14 18.13
CA TRP A 134 -8.92 -0.78 16.84
C TRP A 134 -9.63 0.20 15.91
N VAL A 135 -9.13 0.35 14.69
CA VAL A 135 -9.65 1.31 13.71
C VAL A 135 -10.36 0.61 12.56
N GLY A 136 -10.40 -0.71 12.58
CA GLY A 136 -11.05 -1.49 11.53
C GLY A 136 -10.21 -1.61 10.26
N MET A 137 -10.86 -2.07 9.19
CA MET A 137 -10.22 -2.20 7.87
C MET A 137 -10.02 -0.81 7.25
N THR A 138 -8.87 -0.62 6.66
CA THR A 138 -8.54 0.66 6.03
C THR A 138 -9.07 0.77 4.62
#